data_d52214506524c4923d0e0504ee30df75
#
_entry.id   d52214506524c4923d0e0504ee30df75
#
_cell.length_a   1.000
_cell.length_b   1.000
_cell.length_c   1.000
_cell.angle_alpha   90.00
_cell.angle_beta   90.00
_cell.angle_gamma   90.00
#
_symmetry.space_group_name_H-M   'P 1'
#
loop_
_entity.id
_entity.type
_entity.pdbx_description
1 polymer ?
#
loop_
_entity_poly.entity_id
_entity_poly.type
_entity_poly.pdbx_seq_one_letter_code
_entity_poly.pdbx_strand_id
1 'polypeptide(L)'
;MTLDRLSHGPSRSHLTPLVAGLLLAGCGLALASSHREAPFITTAPKVDGTDFYMFRSYEPNRADYVTLIANYLPLQDAYGGPNYFALDPSALYEIHIDNNGDATEDISFQFRFENKLANNGAGVSLNIGGKQVGIPLIQSGTVANLKDGNLQVAETYSVSVVRGDRRTGNVQAVTSSSNGSAVFDKPVDNIGTKTIADYAGYAAKHIHSVNIPGCAMPARLFVGQRQDPFAVNLGTIFDLVNAPVGVITNPALINAAPNAIGDKNVTTLALEVHKSCLTNGDDVIGGWTTVSLRQARLLNPSPPAGYQTTEKPGGAWVQVSRLGMPLVNEVVIGLKDKDKFNASRPSGDSQFIDYVTHPTLPALLEIALALPGTAPTNFPRTDLVTTFLTGIKGVNQPRNVVGSEMLRLNTAIAAVPFALQNRLGIVGNILAGGNDNAGYPNGRRPKDDVVDISLVAVMGGLCMANGNADALGFGAACKPSAVPLGATAFKLHDAVDQAVVPLLPGFPYLNTPLPGSK
;
A
#
# COMPACT_ATOMS: atom_id res chain seq x y z
N MET A 1 -67.03 -24.27 40.77
CA MET A 1 -66.99 -25.42 41.65
C MET A 1 -65.58 -25.95 41.69
N THR A 2 -64.90 -25.66 42.81
CA THR A 2 -63.88 -26.39 43.58
C THR A 2 -62.64 -26.94 42.85
N LEU A 3 -61.51 -26.29 43.05
CA LEU A 3 -60.37 -26.66 43.93
C LEU A 3 -59.94 -28.13 43.82
N ASP A 4 -58.64 -28.36 43.43
CA ASP A 4 -57.68 -28.71 44.46
C ASP A 4 -56.21 -28.67 43.95
N ARG A 5 -55.35 -28.20 44.84
CA ARG A 5 -53.86 -28.18 44.75
C ARG A 5 -53.30 -29.57 45.02
N LEU A 6 -52.15 -29.88 44.43
CA LEU A 6 -51.14 -30.61 45.18
C LEU A 6 -49.69 -30.32 44.59
N SER A 7 -48.87 -29.89 45.45
CA SER A 7 -47.43 -29.65 45.36
C SER A 7 -46.65 -30.95 45.26
N HIS A 8 -45.54 -30.98 44.49
CA HIS A 8 -44.33 -31.76 44.85
C HIS A 8 -43.08 -31.12 44.23
N GLY A 9 -42.08 -31.04 45.02
CA GLY A 9 -40.83 -30.32 44.84
C GLY A 9 -39.76 -31.04 43.99
N PRO A 10 -38.49 -30.56 44.01
CA PRO A 10 -37.60 -30.60 42.86
C PRO A 10 -36.74 -31.88 42.80
N SER A 11 -36.58 -32.44 41.62
CA SER A 11 -35.52 -33.39 41.36
C SER A 11 -34.41 -32.75 40.52
N ARG A 12 -33.25 -32.70 41.11
CA ARG A 12 -32.00 -32.37 40.42
C ARG A 12 -31.66 -33.52 39.46
N SER A 13 -31.57 -33.23 38.18
CA SER A 13 -30.88 -34.11 37.24
C SER A 13 -29.67 -33.39 36.65
N HIS A 14 -28.54 -34.02 36.85
CA HIS A 14 -27.24 -33.67 36.29
C HIS A 14 -27.29 -33.65 34.76
N LEU A 15 -27.07 -32.51 34.11
CA LEU A 15 -26.74 -32.40 32.72
C LEU A 15 -25.24 -32.15 32.63
N THR A 16 -24.56 -33.18 32.18
CA THR A 16 -23.15 -33.28 31.83
C THR A 16 -22.76 -32.25 30.76
N PRO A 17 -21.50 -31.81 30.74
CA PRO A 17 -20.98 -30.78 29.81
C PRO A 17 -20.66 -31.40 28.46
N LEU A 18 -21.57 -31.35 27.51
CA LEU A 18 -21.33 -31.80 26.13
C LEU A 18 -21.77 -30.76 25.08
N VAL A 19 -21.75 -29.47 25.43
CA VAL A 19 -22.10 -28.37 24.51
C VAL A 19 -20.92 -27.40 24.27
N ALA A 20 -19.76 -27.67 24.84
CA ALA A 20 -18.57 -26.83 24.64
C ALA A 20 -17.73 -27.18 23.40
N GLY A 21 -18.18 -28.08 22.55
CA GLY A 21 -17.39 -28.61 21.42
C GLY A 21 -17.83 -28.22 20.02
N LEU A 22 -18.88 -27.43 19.82
CA LEU A 22 -19.46 -27.17 18.49
C LEU A 22 -19.62 -25.69 18.10
N LEU A 23 -18.91 -24.76 18.76
CA LEU A 23 -18.92 -23.32 18.45
C LEU A 23 -17.58 -22.81 17.89
N LEU A 24 -16.69 -23.69 17.46
CA LEU A 24 -15.37 -23.32 16.91
C LEU A 24 -15.24 -23.57 15.38
N ALA A 25 -16.34 -23.77 14.69
CA ALA A 25 -16.32 -23.97 13.23
C ALA A 25 -17.29 -23.01 12.54
N GLY A 26 -17.08 -21.71 12.68
CA GLY A 26 -17.96 -20.73 12.04
C GLY A 26 -17.53 -19.28 12.15
N CYS A 27 -16.23 -18.98 12.16
CA CYS A 27 -15.73 -17.62 11.95
C CYS A 27 -14.94 -17.58 10.65
N GLY A 28 -15.65 -17.70 9.54
CA GLY A 28 -15.17 -17.21 8.28
C GLY A 28 -15.38 -15.71 8.20
N LEU A 29 -14.35 -15.00 7.73
CA LEU A 29 -14.39 -13.65 7.17
C LEU A 29 -14.36 -12.48 8.18
N ALA A 30 -13.25 -12.30 8.85
CA ALA A 30 -12.82 -10.95 9.22
C ALA A 30 -11.91 -10.43 8.09
N LEU A 31 -12.49 -9.76 7.13
CA LEU A 31 -11.79 -9.01 6.10
C LEU A 31 -11.42 -7.65 6.65
N ALA A 32 -10.23 -7.49 7.15
CA ALA A 32 -9.70 -6.16 7.43
C ALA A 32 -8.22 -6.13 7.12
N SER A 33 -7.83 -5.30 6.23
CA SER A 33 -6.48 -5.04 5.79
C SER A 33 -6.23 -3.54 5.90
N SER A 34 -4.99 -3.10 5.91
CA SER A 34 -4.57 -1.70 5.82
C SER A 34 -5.08 -0.99 4.55
N HIS A 35 -6.29 -1.25 4.19
CA HIS A 35 -6.91 -0.91 2.94
C HIS A 35 -8.36 -0.54 3.23
N ARG A 36 -8.91 0.47 2.56
CA ARG A 36 -10.25 1.04 2.78
C ARG A 36 -10.42 1.74 4.15
N GLU A 37 -9.37 2.38 4.64
CA GLU A 37 -9.33 2.94 6.00
C GLU A 37 -10.11 4.24 6.15
N ALA A 38 -10.30 5.01 5.06
CA ALA A 38 -11.05 6.26 5.10
C ALA A 38 -12.51 6.04 4.66
N PRO A 39 -13.46 6.79 5.24
CA PRO A 39 -14.89 6.59 4.96
C PRO A 39 -15.24 6.71 3.47
N PHE A 40 -14.71 7.71 2.77
CA PHE A 40 -14.94 7.86 1.33
C PHE A 40 -14.31 6.72 0.52
N ILE A 41 -13.08 6.36 0.81
CA ILE A 41 -12.32 5.32 0.09
C ILE A 41 -12.98 3.96 0.21
N THR A 42 -13.62 3.64 1.33
CA THR A 42 -14.40 2.42 1.49
C THR A 42 -15.48 2.28 0.41
N THR A 43 -16.06 3.40 -0.04
CA THR A 43 -17.09 3.42 -1.10
C THR A 43 -16.51 3.46 -2.52
N ALA A 44 -15.20 3.71 -2.68
CA ALA A 44 -14.53 3.88 -3.96
C ALA A 44 -13.19 3.11 -4.04
N PRO A 45 -13.19 1.77 -3.86
CA PRO A 45 -11.96 0.99 -3.70
C PRO A 45 -11.02 1.04 -4.92
N LYS A 46 -11.49 1.39 -6.11
CA LYS A 46 -10.64 1.54 -7.30
C LYS A 46 -9.63 2.69 -7.20
N VAL A 47 -9.88 3.65 -6.32
CA VAL A 47 -9.03 4.83 -6.12
C VAL A 47 -8.35 4.83 -4.76
N ASP A 48 -8.42 3.72 -4.06
CA ASP A 48 -7.73 3.48 -2.80
C ASP A 48 -6.27 3.18 -3.04
N GLY A 49 -5.39 4.06 -2.56
CA GLY A 49 -3.93 3.85 -2.54
C GLY A 49 -3.53 3.11 -1.27
N THR A 50 -3.02 1.90 -1.42
CA THR A 50 -2.79 0.97 -0.31
C THR A 50 -1.37 0.98 0.19
N ASP A 51 -0.40 1.04 -0.74
CA ASP A 51 1.02 1.04 -0.44
C ASP A 51 1.76 1.95 -1.40
N PHE A 52 2.75 2.65 -0.85
CA PHE A 52 3.75 3.36 -1.63
C PHE A 52 5.14 2.90 -1.22
N TYR A 53 5.95 2.53 -2.22
CA TYR A 53 7.35 2.16 -2.06
C TYR A 53 8.21 3.10 -2.87
N MET A 54 9.29 3.56 -2.28
CA MET A 54 10.29 4.39 -2.94
C MET A 54 11.67 3.99 -2.42
N PHE A 55 12.51 3.44 -3.29
CA PHE A 55 13.82 2.92 -2.89
C PHE A 55 14.81 2.92 -4.05
N ARG A 56 16.10 2.94 -3.74
CA ARG A 56 17.11 2.68 -4.77
C ARG A 56 17.04 1.23 -5.23
N SER A 57 17.01 1.05 -6.56
CA SER A 57 16.91 -0.28 -7.17
C SER A 57 18.06 -1.17 -6.74
N TYR A 58 17.73 -2.36 -6.25
CA TYR A 58 18.73 -3.35 -5.79
C TYR A 58 18.99 -4.47 -6.81
N GLU A 59 18.35 -4.42 -7.97
CA GLU A 59 18.67 -5.27 -9.11
C GLU A 59 20.11 -4.99 -9.59
N PRO A 60 20.93 -6.01 -9.91
CA PRO A 60 22.29 -5.80 -10.43
C PRO A 60 22.33 -4.85 -11.64
N ASN A 61 23.29 -3.94 -11.65
CA ASN A 61 23.47 -2.90 -12.68
C ASN A 61 22.36 -1.83 -12.74
N ARG A 62 21.49 -1.74 -11.72
CA ARG A 62 20.44 -0.70 -11.62
C ARG A 62 20.60 0.21 -10.39
N ALA A 63 21.77 0.23 -9.77
CA ALA A 63 22.02 0.97 -8.53
C ALA A 63 21.80 2.50 -8.63
N ASP A 64 21.86 3.10 -9.82
CA ASP A 64 21.60 4.53 -10.04
C ASP A 64 20.13 4.84 -10.36
N TYR A 65 19.25 3.85 -10.24
CA TYR A 65 17.83 4.04 -10.43
C TYR A 65 17.09 4.03 -9.09
N VAL A 66 15.99 4.76 -9.07
CA VAL A 66 14.99 4.77 -7.99
C VAL A 66 13.74 4.06 -8.52
N THR A 67 13.26 3.11 -7.76
CA THR A 67 11.99 2.43 -8.03
C THR A 67 10.89 3.07 -7.21
N LEU A 68 9.80 3.43 -7.89
CA LEU A 68 8.56 3.95 -7.33
C LEU A 68 7.47 2.90 -7.60
N ILE A 69 6.81 2.42 -6.55
CA ILE A 69 5.70 1.47 -6.67
C ILE A 69 4.52 2.03 -5.89
N ALA A 70 3.39 2.20 -6.57
CA ALA A 70 2.14 2.60 -5.96
C ALA A 70 1.10 1.49 -6.20
N ASN A 71 0.55 0.93 -5.12
CA ASN A 71 -0.48 -0.10 -5.17
C ASN A 71 -1.86 0.51 -4.96
N TYR A 72 -2.83 0.02 -5.73
CA TYR A 72 -4.21 0.46 -5.69
C TYR A 72 -5.18 -0.71 -5.78
N LEU A 73 -6.46 -0.43 -5.49
CA LEU A 73 -7.54 -1.40 -5.58
C LEU A 73 -7.25 -2.63 -4.72
N PRO A 74 -7.33 -2.48 -3.39
CA PRO A 74 -6.96 -3.50 -2.42
C PRO A 74 -7.93 -4.68 -2.37
N LEU A 75 -7.49 -5.74 -1.69
CA LEU A 75 -8.32 -6.89 -1.32
C LEU A 75 -8.91 -7.60 -2.54
N GLN A 76 -8.14 -7.68 -3.62
CA GLN A 76 -8.55 -8.43 -4.79
C GLN A 76 -8.48 -9.93 -4.49
N ASP A 77 -9.65 -10.56 -4.39
CA ASP A 77 -9.72 -12.01 -4.41
C ASP A 77 -9.20 -12.55 -5.74
N ALA A 78 -8.43 -13.63 -5.71
CA ALA A 78 -7.81 -14.16 -6.93
C ALA A 78 -8.85 -14.50 -8.03
N TYR A 79 -10.07 -14.90 -7.65
CA TYR A 79 -11.17 -15.23 -8.59
C TYR A 79 -12.01 -14.02 -9.00
N GLY A 80 -11.49 -12.87 -9.25
CA GLY A 80 -12.23 -11.61 -9.46
C GLY A 80 -13.21 -11.52 -10.64
N GLY A 81 -13.29 -12.56 -11.49
CA GLY A 81 -14.09 -12.55 -12.72
C GLY A 81 -15.61 -12.53 -12.54
N PRO A 82 -16.38 -12.28 -13.63
CA PRO A 82 -15.92 -12.14 -15.03
C PRO A 82 -15.43 -10.75 -15.41
N ASN A 83 -15.54 -9.74 -14.56
CA ASN A 83 -15.16 -8.36 -14.87
C ASN A 83 -13.77 -7.95 -14.36
N TYR A 84 -13.16 -8.75 -13.51
CA TYR A 84 -11.85 -8.55 -12.91
C TYR A 84 -11.60 -7.10 -12.39
N PHE A 85 -10.34 -6.80 -12.01
CA PHE A 85 -10.02 -5.60 -11.25
C PHE A 85 -9.40 -4.51 -12.16
N ALA A 86 -10.21 -3.96 -13.08
CA ALA A 86 -9.80 -2.80 -13.87
C ALA A 86 -9.77 -1.52 -13.03
N LEU A 87 -8.75 -0.68 -13.22
CA LEU A 87 -8.69 0.65 -12.61
C LEU A 87 -9.78 1.57 -13.19
N ASP A 88 -10.07 2.67 -12.49
CA ASP A 88 -11.12 3.61 -12.88
C ASP A 88 -10.63 4.50 -14.06
N PRO A 89 -11.22 4.42 -15.26
CA PRO A 89 -10.82 5.24 -16.38
C PRO A 89 -11.18 6.73 -16.21
N SER A 90 -12.04 7.06 -15.24
CA SER A 90 -12.39 8.43 -14.89
C SER A 90 -11.50 9.04 -13.82
N ALA A 91 -10.59 8.25 -13.23
CA ALA A 91 -9.64 8.71 -12.22
C ALA A 91 -8.32 9.19 -12.84
N LEU A 92 -7.57 9.94 -12.04
CA LEU A 92 -6.18 10.33 -12.30
C LEU A 92 -5.33 9.84 -11.14
N TYR A 93 -4.46 8.86 -11.44
CA TYR A 93 -3.52 8.28 -10.48
C TYR A 93 -2.19 8.98 -10.61
N GLU A 94 -1.56 9.36 -9.50
CA GLU A 94 -0.38 10.22 -9.53
C GLU A 94 0.67 9.75 -8.52
N ILE A 95 1.94 9.77 -8.94
CA ILE A 95 3.11 9.65 -8.07
C ILE A 95 3.83 10.98 -8.10
N HIS A 96 4.10 11.57 -6.94
CA HIS A 96 4.69 12.88 -6.78
C HIS A 96 6.09 12.79 -6.18
N ILE A 97 6.97 13.70 -6.61
CA ILE A 97 8.31 13.87 -6.07
C ILE A 97 8.48 15.35 -5.68
N ASP A 98 8.88 15.57 -4.44
CA ASP A 98 9.44 16.81 -3.91
C ASP A 98 10.96 16.66 -3.88
N ASN A 99 11.69 17.47 -4.65
CA ASN A 99 13.15 17.41 -4.72
C ASN A 99 13.87 18.69 -4.25
N ASN A 100 13.12 19.57 -3.58
CA ASN A 100 13.63 20.77 -2.98
C ASN A 100 13.29 20.92 -1.47
N GLY A 101 12.41 20.06 -0.93
CA GLY A 101 12.05 19.94 0.49
C GLY A 101 10.98 20.92 0.95
N ASP A 102 10.20 21.52 0.03
CA ASP A 102 9.18 22.53 0.35
C ASP A 102 7.77 21.93 0.57
N ALA A 103 7.66 20.59 0.52
CA ALA A 103 6.41 19.83 0.64
C ALA A 103 5.40 20.08 -0.49
N THR A 104 5.90 20.51 -1.64
CA THR A 104 5.14 20.67 -2.89
C THR A 104 5.77 19.79 -3.97
N GLU A 105 4.96 19.26 -4.85
CA GLU A 105 5.47 18.43 -5.96
C GLU A 105 6.25 19.27 -6.99
N ASP A 106 7.47 18.86 -7.30
CA ASP A 106 8.28 19.36 -8.43
C ASP A 106 8.09 18.52 -9.68
N ILE A 107 7.84 17.20 -9.49
CA ILE A 107 7.61 16.25 -10.56
C ILE A 107 6.40 15.39 -10.19
N SER A 108 5.48 15.23 -11.14
CA SER A 108 4.36 14.29 -10.99
C SER A 108 4.30 13.36 -12.19
N PHE A 109 4.18 12.06 -11.93
CA PHE A 109 3.87 11.05 -12.95
C PHE A 109 2.37 10.77 -12.88
N GLN A 110 1.65 11.10 -13.96
CA GLN A 110 0.20 11.01 -14.05
C GLN A 110 -0.20 9.84 -14.95
N PHE A 111 -0.94 8.88 -14.40
CA PHE A 111 -1.44 7.70 -15.11
C PHE A 111 -2.93 7.83 -15.40
N ARG A 112 -3.31 7.53 -16.66
CA ARG A 112 -4.69 7.50 -17.13
C ARG A 112 -4.99 6.17 -17.77
N PHE A 113 -6.16 5.60 -17.49
CA PHE A 113 -6.57 4.29 -17.96
C PHE A 113 -7.71 4.38 -18.97
N GLU A 114 -7.77 3.43 -19.88
CA GLU A 114 -8.84 3.27 -20.85
C GLU A 114 -9.15 1.77 -21.04
N ASN A 115 -10.43 1.41 -20.89
CA ASN A 115 -10.92 0.05 -21.07
C ASN A 115 -11.75 -0.03 -22.35
N LYS A 116 -11.41 -0.95 -23.24
CA LYS A 116 -12.06 -1.10 -24.55
C LYS A 116 -12.51 -2.54 -24.78
N LEU A 117 -13.75 -2.69 -25.25
CA LEU A 117 -14.17 -3.96 -25.84
C LEU A 117 -13.46 -4.18 -27.18
N ALA A 118 -13.08 -5.42 -27.46
CA ALA A 118 -12.59 -5.86 -28.74
C ALA A 118 -13.59 -5.54 -29.89
N ASN A 119 -13.17 -5.72 -31.12
CA ASN A 119 -14.00 -5.53 -32.31
C ASN A 119 -14.66 -4.14 -32.36
N ASN A 120 -13.87 -3.07 -32.12
CA ASN A 120 -14.32 -1.67 -32.15
C ASN A 120 -15.48 -1.40 -31.18
N GLY A 121 -15.48 -2.06 -30.01
CA GLY A 121 -16.51 -1.88 -28.99
C GLY A 121 -17.70 -2.84 -29.08
N ALA A 122 -17.72 -3.72 -30.05
CA ALA A 122 -18.80 -4.71 -30.19
C ALA A 122 -18.61 -5.95 -29.28
N GLY A 123 -17.37 -6.17 -28.79
CA GLY A 123 -17.03 -7.37 -28.03
C GLY A 123 -16.92 -8.62 -28.92
N VAL A 124 -16.80 -9.78 -28.29
CA VAL A 124 -16.75 -11.10 -28.94
C VAL A 124 -18.14 -11.73 -28.94
N SER A 125 -18.59 -12.23 -30.08
CA SER A 125 -19.87 -12.91 -30.25
C SER A 125 -19.67 -14.29 -30.88
N LEU A 126 -20.56 -15.21 -30.55
CA LEU A 126 -20.66 -16.55 -31.13
C LEU A 126 -21.94 -16.69 -31.91
N ASN A 127 -21.90 -17.47 -33.01
CA ASN A 127 -23.11 -17.80 -33.75
C ASN A 127 -23.86 -18.96 -33.06
N ILE A 128 -24.96 -18.64 -32.45
CA ILE A 128 -25.82 -19.60 -31.74
C ILE A 128 -27.16 -19.66 -32.42
N GLY A 129 -27.45 -20.78 -33.10
CA GLY A 129 -28.73 -20.96 -33.81
C GLY A 129 -28.98 -19.90 -34.91
N GLY A 130 -27.92 -19.42 -35.58
CA GLY A 130 -27.99 -18.38 -36.62
C GLY A 130 -28.00 -16.94 -36.09
N LYS A 131 -27.89 -16.72 -34.76
CA LYS A 131 -27.80 -15.39 -34.14
C LYS A 131 -26.42 -15.13 -33.58
N GLN A 132 -25.91 -13.91 -33.76
CA GLN A 132 -24.69 -13.45 -33.10
C GLN A 132 -25.01 -13.05 -31.66
N VAL A 133 -24.48 -13.80 -30.70
CA VAL A 133 -24.73 -13.59 -29.24
C VAL A 133 -23.41 -13.29 -28.56
N GLY A 134 -23.33 -12.15 -27.84
CA GLY A 134 -22.13 -11.75 -27.08
C GLY A 134 -21.80 -12.73 -25.94
N ILE A 135 -20.52 -13.02 -25.76
CA ILE A 135 -20.06 -13.87 -24.65
C ILE A 135 -20.07 -13.12 -23.32
N PRO A 136 -20.33 -13.77 -22.18
CA PRO A 136 -20.37 -13.13 -20.85
C PRO A 136 -18.99 -12.97 -20.18
N LEU A 137 -17.92 -13.57 -20.73
CA LEU A 137 -16.58 -13.61 -20.13
C LEU A 137 -15.64 -12.61 -20.82
N ILE A 138 -14.57 -12.19 -20.15
CA ILE A 138 -13.56 -11.30 -20.75
C ILE A 138 -12.59 -12.04 -21.70
N GLN A 139 -12.62 -13.35 -21.76
CA GLN A 139 -11.81 -14.17 -22.64
C GLN A 139 -12.66 -15.22 -23.36
N SER A 140 -12.26 -15.56 -24.57
CA SER A 140 -12.88 -16.63 -25.39
C SER A 140 -11.96 -17.85 -25.59
N GLY A 141 -10.75 -17.82 -25.04
CA GLY A 141 -9.75 -18.88 -25.17
C GLY A 141 -8.50 -18.58 -24.36
N THR A 142 -7.42 -19.31 -24.63
CA THR A 142 -6.12 -19.11 -23.97
C THR A 142 -5.48 -17.79 -24.39
N VAL A 143 -4.75 -17.17 -23.44
CA VAL A 143 -4.07 -15.88 -23.63
C VAL A 143 -2.58 -16.06 -23.35
N ALA A 144 -1.74 -15.70 -24.31
CA ALA A 144 -0.30 -15.84 -24.20
C ALA A 144 0.49 -14.60 -24.64
N ASN A 145 -0.16 -13.67 -25.34
CA ASN A 145 0.50 -12.54 -25.97
C ASN A 145 -0.15 -11.21 -25.60
N LEU A 146 0.62 -10.14 -25.83
CA LEU A 146 0.10 -8.78 -25.88
C LEU A 146 -1.02 -8.72 -26.96
N LYS A 147 -2.12 -8.06 -26.66
CA LYS A 147 -3.26 -7.92 -27.60
C LYS A 147 -3.75 -9.26 -28.15
N ASP A 148 -3.83 -10.26 -27.28
CA ASP A 148 -4.32 -11.57 -27.68
C ASP A 148 -5.76 -11.49 -28.18
N GLY A 149 -6.04 -12.10 -29.33
CA GLY A 149 -7.36 -12.06 -29.96
C GLY A 149 -8.47 -12.77 -29.17
N ASN A 150 -8.10 -13.57 -28.17
CA ASN A 150 -9.03 -14.20 -27.24
C ASN A 150 -9.49 -13.27 -26.11
N LEU A 151 -8.88 -12.09 -25.94
CA LEU A 151 -9.32 -11.10 -24.96
C LEU A 151 -10.46 -10.24 -25.54
N GLN A 152 -11.58 -10.20 -24.81
CA GLN A 152 -12.72 -9.35 -25.14
C GLN A 152 -12.56 -7.92 -24.60
N VAL A 153 -11.78 -7.73 -23.54
CA VAL A 153 -11.48 -6.44 -22.93
C VAL A 153 -9.98 -6.21 -22.94
N ALA A 154 -9.56 -5.07 -23.46
CA ALA A 154 -8.20 -4.57 -23.37
C ALA A 154 -8.18 -3.36 -22.43
N GLU A 155 -7.30 -3.39 -21.43
CA GLU A 155 -6.99 -2.24 -20.59
C GLU A 155 -5.66 -1.63 -21.05
N THR A 156 -5.71 -0.35 -21.41
CA THR A 156 -4.53 0.43 -21.81
C THR A 156 -4.35 1.62 -20.90
N TYR A 157 -3.13 2.14 -20.86
CA TYR A 157 -2.84 3.32 -20.07
C TYR A 157 -1.84 4.24 -20.76
N SER A 158 -1.87 5.51 -20.37
CA SER A 158 -0.88 6.52 -20.72
C SER A 158 -0.25 7.08 -19.46
N VAL A 159 1.00 7.55 -19.58
CA VAL A 159 1.73 8.21 -18.51
C VAL A 159 2.20 9.57 -19.02
N SER A 160 1.99 10.61 -18.23
CA SER A 160 2.58 11.93 -18.46
C SER A 160 3.49 12.30 -17.31
N VAL A 161 4.61 12.96 -17.59
CA VAL A 161 5.41 13.67 -16.60
C VAL A 161 4.97 15.14 -16.59
N VAL A 162 4.70 15.65 -15.38
CA VAL A 162 4.42 17.07 -15.14
C VAL A 162 5.55 17.62 -14.31
N ARG A 163 6.14 18.74 -14.75
CA ARG A 163 7.16 19.46 -13.98
C ARG A 163 6.59 20.77 -13.46
N GLY A 164 6.76 20.99 -12.15
CA GLY A 164 6.07 22.03 -11.37
C GLY A 164 4.70 21.54 -10.87
N ASP A 165 3.79 22.46 -10.57
CA ASP A 165 2.46 22.14 -10.03
C ASP A 165 1.72 21.14 -10.91
N ARG A 166 1.21 20.08 -10.29
CA ARG A 166 0.56 18.94 -10.96
C ARG A 166 -0.67 19.28 -11.81
N ARG A 167 -1.24 20.47 -11.67
CA ARG A 167 -2.43 20.91 -12.44
C ARG A 167 -2.13 21.97 -13.49
N THR A 168 -1.10 22.78 -13.29
CA THR A 168 -0.75 23.92 -14.13
C THR A 168 0.66 23.85 -14.72
N GLY A 169 1.47 22.89 -14.27
CA GLY A 169 2.86 22.70 -14.74
C GLY A 169 2.97 22.20 -16.17
N ASN A 170 4.20 22.00 -16.61
CA ASN A 170 4.52 21.54 -17.97
C ASN A 170 4.26 20.02 -18.10
N VAL A 171 3.23 19.65 -18.86
CA VAL A 171 2.79 18.26 -19.09
C VAL A 171 3.42 17.73 -20.38
N GLN A 172 4.11 16.58 -20.30
CA GLN A 172 4.70 15.91 -21.44
C GLN A 172 4.43 14.39 -21.39
N ALA A 173 4.14 13.78 -22.54
CA ALA A 173 3.87 12.35 -22.61
C ALA A 173 5.16 11.53 -22.43
N VAL A 174 5.09 10.48 -21.61
CA VAL A 174 6.09 9.40 -21.56
C VAL A 174 5.85 8.48 -22.75
N THR A 175 6.93 8.08 -23.43
CA THR A 175 6.82 7.28 -24.67
C THR A 175 7.65 6.01 -24.59
N SER A 176 7.21 4.97 -25.28
CA SER A 176 7.98 3.74 -25.44
C SER A 176 9.31 4.01 -26.16
N SER A 177 10.40 3.50 -25.61
CA SER A 177 11.74 3.62 -26.23
C SER A 177 11.85 2.79 -27.53
N SER A 178 11.00 1.79 -27.72
CA SER A 178 11.07 0.90 -28.87
C SER A 178 10.29 1.38 -30.10
N ASN A 179 9.16 2.07 -29.89
CA ASN A 179 8.26 2.44 -30.99
C ASN A 179 7.65 3.85 -30.88
N GLY A 180 8.01 4.62 -29.84
CA GLY A 180 7.51 5.98 -29.63
C GLY A 180 6.05 6.09 -29.19
N SER A 181 5.34 4.98 -28.94
CA SER A 181 3.95 5.01 -28.47
C SER A 181 3.85 5.65 -27.08
N ALA A 182 2.84 6.51 -26.89
CA ALA A 182 2.46 7.07 -25.59
C ALA A 182 1.35 6.26 -24.90
N VAL A 183 0.91 5.16 -25.50
CA VAL A 183 -0.10 4.25 -24.94
C VAL A 183 0.51 2.88 -24.76
N PHE A 184 0.28 2.30 -23.59
CA PHE A 184 0.82 1.03 -23.13
C PHE A 184 -0.30 0.05 -22.83
N ASP A 185 -0.08 -1.23 -23.10
CA ASP A 185 -1.01 -2.28 -22.74
C ASP A 185 -0.77 -2.74 -21.30
N LYS A 186 -1.85 -2.92 -20.51
CA LYS A 186 -1.81 -3.55 -19.20
C LYS A 186 -2.12 -5.05 -19.35
N PRO A 187 -1.39 -5.96 -18.66
CA PRO A 187 -1.76 -7.36 -18.63
C PRO A 187 -3.15 -7.53 -18.00
N VAL A 188 -3.95 -8.43 -18.55
CA VAL A 188 -5.18 -8.87 -17.86
C VAL A 188 -4.81 -9.54 -16.55
N ASP A 189 -5.70 -9.50 -15.57
CA ASP A 189 -5.49 -10.13 -14.28
C ASP A 189 -5.28 -11.64 -14.41
N ASN A 190 -4.70 -12.28 -13.39
CA ASN A 190 -4.41 -13.71 -13.43
C ASN A 190 -5.69 -14.55 -13.30
N ILE A 191 -6.38 -14.71 -14.40
CA ILE A 191 -7.66 -15.43 -14.52
C ILE A 191 -7.55 -16.88 -14.04
N GLY A 192 -6.43 -17.53 -14.37
CA GLY A 192 -6.16 -18.91 -14.00
C GLY A 192 -5.28 -19.62 -15.02
N THR A 193 -4.72 -20.77 -14.62
CA THR A 193 -3.67 -21.48 -15.36
C THR A 193 -4.13 -22.09 -16.69
N LYS A 194 -5.44 -22.33 -16.85
CA LYS A 194 -5.99 -22.77 -18.13
C LYS A 194 -6.05 -21.63 -19.16
N THR A 195 -6.37 -20.41 -18.72
CA THR A 195 -6.41 -19.24 -19.59
C THR A 195 -5.01 -18.70 -19.87
N ILE A 196 -4.16 -18.58 -18.84
CA ILE A 196 -2.80 -18.06 -18.92
C ILE A 196 -1.87 -19.06 -18.23
N ALA A 197 -1.31 -19.99 -19.00
CA ALA A 197 -0.50 -21.10 -18.46
C ALA A 197 0.81 -20.61 -17.79
N ASP A 198 1.42 -19.54 -18.32
CA ASP A 198 2.60 -18.88 -17.76
C ASP A 198 2.31 -17.40 -17.57
N TYR A 199 1.70 -17.06 -16.43
CA TYR A 199 1.39 -15.66 -16.12
C TYR A 199 2.65 -14.82 -15.93
N ALA A 200 3.72 -15.36 -15.37
CA ALA A 200 4.97 -14.63 -15.16
C ALA A 200 5.57 -14.19 -16.52
N GLY A 201 5.68 -15.11 -17.46
CA GLY A 201 6.17 -14.82 -18.82
C GLY A 201 5.22 -13.91 -19.61
N TYR A 202 3.91 -14.06 -19.44
CA TYR A 202 2.91 -13.15 -20.02
C TYR A 202 3.06 -11.73 -19.48
N ALA A 203 3.09 -11.54 -18.17
CA ALA A 203 3.22 -10.24 -17.53
C ALA A 203 4.57 -9.58 -17.82
N ALA A 204 5.66 -10.33 -17.93
CA ALA A 204 6.98 -9.81 -18.28
C ALA A 204 7.01 -9.09 -19.64
N LYS A 205 6.17 -9.51 -20.60
CA LYS A 205 6.01 -8.83 -21.91
C LYS A 205 5.41 -7.42 -21.79
N HIS A 206 4.84 -7.06 -20.65
CA HIS A 206 4.26 -5.74 -20.36
C HIS A 206 5.20 -4.86 -19.53
N ILE A 207 6.48 -5.26 -19.35
CA ILE A 207 7.51 -4.37 -18.83
C ILE A 207 8.05 -3.56 -19.99
N HIS A 208 7.78 -2.27 -19.98
CA HIS A 208 8.15 -1.34 -21.05
C HIS A 208 9.42 -0.57 -20.71
N SER A 209 10.34 -0.45 -21.69
CA SER A 209 11.39 0.58 -21.65
C SER A 209 10.80 1.87 -22.16
N VAL A 210 10.95 2.97 -21.43
CA VAL A 210 10.29 4.24 -21.74
C VAL A 210 11.26 5.43 -21.67
N ASN A 211 10.99 6.43 -22.49
CA ASN A 211 11.64 7.73 -22.45
C ASN A 211 10.76 8.71 -21.68
N ILE A 212 11.31 9.30 -20.63
CA ILE A 212 10.66 10.34 -19.87
C ILE A 212 11.26 11.69 -20.33
N PRO A 213 10.46 12.64 -20.83
CA PRO A 213 10.94 13.95 -21.22
C PRO A 213 11.73 14.64 -20.10
N GLY A 214 12.91 15.19 -20.45
CA GLY A 214 13.81 15.80 -19.48
C GLY A 214 14.70 14.83 -18.70
N CYS A 215 14.62 13.51 -18.95
CA CYS A 215 15.51 12.49 -18.38
C CYS A 215 16.47 11.96 -19.45
N ALA A 216 17.76 11.91 -19.14
CA ALA A 216 18.77 11.45 -20.10
C ALA A 216 18.78 9.93 -20.31
N MET A 217 18.35 9.17 -19.29
CA MET A 217 18.39 7.71 -19.27
C MET A 217 16.99 7.11 -19.40
N PRO A 218 16.83 6.01 -20.17
CA PRO A 218 15.56 5.33 -20.27
C PRO A 218 15.12 4.73 -18.93
N ALA A 219 13.83 4.77 -18.67
CA ALA A 219 13.17 4.22 -17.50
C ALA A 219 12.51 2.87 -17.81
N ARG A 220 12.07 2.15 -16.76
CA ARG A 220 11.20 0.98 -16.88
C ARG A 220 9.82 1.31 -16.33
N LEU A 221 8.79 0.79 -16.96
CA LEU A 221 7.40 1.00 -16.60
C LEU A 221 6.65 -0.33 -16.62
N PHE A 222 5.89 -0.61 -15.57
CA PHE A 222 4.98 -1.74 -15.50
C PHE A 222 3.70 -1.32 -14.78
N VAL A 223 2.55 -1.71 -15.32
CA VAL A 223 1.26 -1.62 -14.63
C VAL A 223 0.56 -2.96 -14.76
N GLY A 224 0.11 -3.51 -13.63
CA GLY A 224 -0.59 -4.80 -13.63
C GLY A 224 -0.86 -5.36 -12.25
N GLN A 225 -1.65 -6.41 -12.21
CA GLN A 225 -1.95 -7.13 -10.96
C GLN A 225 -0.67 -7.78 -10.40
N ARG A 226 -0.50 -7.72 -9.08
CA ARG A 226 0.53 -8.41 -8.30
C ARG A 226 -0.07 -9.02 -7.04
N GLN A 227 0.58 -10.03 -6.46
CA GLN A 227 0.26 -10.45 -5.12
C GLN A 227 0.46 -9.26 -4.17
N ASP A 228 -0.44 -9.09 -3.22
CA ASP A 228 -0.30 -8.04 -2.21
C ASP A 228 1.00 -8.24 -1.44
N PRO A 229 1.93 -7.26 -1.46
CA PRO A 229 3.23 -7.42 -0.81
C PRO A 229 3.22 -7.15 0.69
N PHE A 230 2.09 -6.75 1.27
CA PHE A 230 2.01 -6.37 2.67
C PHE A 230 1.83 -7.59 3.57
N ALA A 231 2.54 -7.61 4.69
CA ALA A 231 2.43 -8.64 5.71
C ALA A 231 1.88 -8.03 7.00
N VAL A 232 0.78 -8.58 7.51
CA VAL A 232 0.12 -8.03 8.69
C VAL A 232 -0.88 -8.98 9.35
N ASN A 233 -0.93 -8.95 10.68
CA ASN A 233 -1.97 -9.62 11.49
C ASN A 233 -3.15 -8.67 11.73
N LEU A 234 -3.85 -8.33 10.70
CA LEU A 234 -4.67 -7.13 10.66
C LEU A 234 -6.01 -7.26 11.40
N GLY A 235 -6.68 -8.38 11.28
CA GLY A 235 -7.93 -8.61 12.02
C GLY A 235 -7.74 -8.47 13.52
N THR A 236 -6.60 -8.95 14.01
CA THR A 236 -6.19 -8.82 15.41
C THR A 236 -5.97 -7.37 15.81
N ILE A 237 -5.36 -6.55 14.95
CA ILE A 237 -5.10 -5.12 15.24
C ILE A 237 -6.42 -4.35 15.34
N PHE A 238 -7.37 -4.55 14.42
CA PHE A 238 -8.65 -3.84 14.44
C PHE A 238 -9.66 -4.39 15.46
N ASP A 239 -9.48 -5.62 15.94
CA ASP A 239 -10.22 -6.15 17.09
C ASP A 239 -9.52 -5.81 18.42
N LEU A 240 -9.34 -4.52 18.68
CA LEU A 240 -8.69 -3.96 19.87
C LEU A 240 -7.33 -4.61 20.18
N VAL A 241 -6.51 -4.83 19.15
CA VAL A 241 -5.21 -5.51 19.27
C VAL A 241 -5.33 -6.83 20.04
N ASN A 242 -6.22 -7.70 19.63
CA ASN A 242 -6.51 -8.99 20.26
C ASN A 242 -5.35 -10.00 20.09
N ALA A 243 -4.12 -9.56 20.41
CA ALA A 243 -2.92 -10.36 20.41
C ALA A 243 -2.42 -10.55 21.82
N PRO A 244 -2.14 -11.78 22.26
CA PRO A 244 -1.57 -12.00 23.59
C PRO A 244 -0.21 -11.29 23.74
N VAL A 245 -0.01 -10.56 24.85
CA VAL A 245 1.24 -9.84 25.13
C VAL A 245 2.46 -10.76 25.05
N GLY A 246 2.34 -11.99 25.55
CA GLY A 246 3.41 -12.98 25.47
C GLY A 246 3.76 -13.42 24.05
N VAL A 247 2.90 -13.16 23.06
CA VAL A 247 3.19 -13.37 21.63
C VAL A 247 3.92 -12.15 21.08
N ILE A 248 3.31 -10.97 21.13
CA ILE A 248 3.83 -9.74 20.49
C ILE A 248 5.14 -9.19 21.09
N THR A 249 5.57 -9.71 22.23
CA THR A 249 6.84 -9.36 22.89
C THR A 249 7.89 -10.47 22.81
N ASN A 250 7.58 -11.60 22.18
CA ASN A 250 8.46 -12.76 22.08
C ASN A 250 8.95 -12.95 20.63
N PRO A 251 10.19 -12.60 20.30
CA PRO A 251 10.74 -12.73 18.94
C PRO A 251 10.69 -14.16 18.37
N ALA A 252 10.58 -15.20 19.20
CA ALA A 252 10.44 -16.58 18.73
C ALA A 252 9.04 -16.87 18.13
N LEU A 253 8.06 -15.98 18.37
CA LEU A 253 6.67 -16.11 17.91
C LEU A 253 6.32 -15.14 16.78
N ILE A 254 7.32 -14.67 16.06
CA ILE A 254 7.16 -13.67 14.98
C ILE A 254 6.26 -14.13 13.83
N ASN A 255 6.01 -15.41 13.69
CA ASN A 255 5.11 -16.03 12.71
C ASN A 255 4.02 -16.87 13.38
N ALA A 256 3.54 -16.45 14.56
CA ALA A 256 2.49 -17.16 15.27
C ALA A 256 1.09 -16.93 14.69
N ALA A 257 0.91 -15.93 13.84
CA ALA A 257 -0.34 -15.63 13.15
C ALA A 257 -0.17 -15.76 11.62
N PRO A 258 -1.25 -16.02 10.88
CA PRO A 258 -1.22 -15.98 9.42
C PRO A 258 -1.20 -14.53 8.92
N ASN A 259 -0.58 -14.28 7.76
CA ASN A 259 -0.77 -13.01 7.07
C ASN A 259 -2.23 -12.87 6.62
N ALA A 260 -2.94 -11.86 7.16
CA ALA A 260 -4.37 -11.66 6.94
C ALA A 260 -4.75 -11.38 5.47
N ILE A 261 -3.79 -10.92 4.67
CA ILE A 261 -3.97 -10.59 3.26
C ILE A 261 -3.08 -11.42 2.33
N GLY A 262 -2.49 -12.49 2.85
CA GLY A 262 -1.59 -13.36 2.09
C GLY A 262 -2.24 -14.06 0.89
N ASP A 263 -3.58 -14.09 0.83
CA ASP A 263 -4.39 -14.63 -0.26
C ASP A 263 -4.95 -13.54 -1.20
N LYS A 264 -4.51 -12.28 -1.09
CA LYS A 264 -5.00 -11.15 -1.87
C LYS A 264 -4.02 -10.70 -2.94
N ASN A 265 -4.57 -10.04 -3.95
CA ASN A 265 -3.84 -9.32 -4.98
C ASN A 265 -4.14 -7.81 -4.90
N VAL A 266 -3.31 -7.01 -5.55
CA VAL A 266 -3.45 -5.56 -5.75
C VAL A 266 -3.14 -5.20 -7.19
N THR A 267 -3.50 -3.99 -7.64
CA THR A 267 -3.03 -3.44 -8.91
C THR A 267 -1.86 -2.48 -8.66
N THR A 268 -0.74 -2.78 -9.27
CA THR A 268 0.55 -2.11 -9.08
C THR A 268 0.87 -1.18 -10.24
N LEU A 269 1.27 0.06 -9.95
CA LEU A 269 1.94 0.97 -10.86
C LEU A 269 3.42 1.02 -10.45
N ALA A 270 4.31 0.49 -11.27
CA ALA A 270 5.74 0.46 -10.99
C ALA A 270 6.50 1.27 -12.04
N LEU A 271 7.35 2.20 -11.59
CA LEU A 271 8.20 3.04 -12.43
C LEU A 271 9.61 3.04 -11.86
N GLU A 272 10.62 2.74 -12.68
CA GLU A 272 12.03 2.79 -12.30
C GLU A 272 12.75 3.87 -13.10
N VAL A 273 13.17 4.94 -12.42
CA VAL A 273 13.71 6.17 -13.01
C VAL A 273 15.13 6.40 -12.54
N HIS A 274 16.04 6.84 -13.44
CA HIS A 274 17.39 7.20 -13.05
C HIS A 274 17.39 8.37 -12.06
N LYS A 275 18.13 8.26 -10.96
CA LYS A 275 18.11 9.22 -9.84
C LYS A 275 18.36 10.68 -10.27
N SER A 276 19.23 10.91 -11.27
CA SER A 276 19.50 12.27 -11.77
C SER A 276 18.30 12.96 -12.41
N CYS A 277 17.25 12.22 -12.74
CA CYS A 277 16.00 12.78 -13.23
C CYS A 277 15.08 13.27 -12.10
N LEU A 278 15.27 12.76 -10.90
CA LEU A 278 14.42 13.01 -9.74
C LEU A 278 15.03 14.02 -8.76
N THR A 279 16.36 14.11 -8.71
CA THR A 279 17.08 15.00 -7.78
C THR A 279 17.32 16.38 -8.38
N ASN A 280 17.42 17.41 -7.52
CA ASN A 280 17.70 18.80 -7.89
C ASN A 280 18.63 19.47 -6.88
N GLY A 281 19.94 19.09 -6.92
CA GLY A 281 20.95 19.66 -6.03
C GLY A 281 20.93 19.18 -4.58
N ASP A 282 19.91 18.41 -4.18
CA ASP A 282 19.85 17.62 -2.96
C ASP A 282 19.74 16.13 -3.33
N ASP A 283 20.41 15.26 -2.57
CA ASP A 283 20.32 13.82 -2.75
C ASP A 283 19.06 13.24 -2.09
N VAL A 284 18.37 13.99 -1.24
CA VAL A 284 17.14 13.57 -0.58
C VAL A 284 15.94 14.05 -1.38
N ILE A 285 15.07 13.11 -1.70
CA ILE A 285 13.77 13.37 -2.36
C ILE A 285 12.63 12.93 -1.45
N GLY A 286 11.54 13.69 -1.47
CA GLY A 286 10.24 13.32 -0.91
C GLY A 286 9.37 12.64 -1.95
N GLY A 287 8.49 11.71 -1.54
CA GLY A 287 7.56 11.07 -2.46
C GLY A 287 6.27 10.62 -1.80
N TRP A 288 5.17 10.74 -2.52
CA TRP A 288 3.84 10.27 -2.14
C TRP A 288 2.99 9.95 -3.37
N THR A 289 1.89 9.28 -3.16
CA THR A 289 0.91 8.98 -4.22
C THR A 289 -0.44 9.59 -3.90
N THR A 290 -1.18 9.98 -4.94
CA THR A 290 -2.56 10.48 -4.82
C THR A 290 -3.44 9.91 -5.92
N VAL A 291 -4.75 9.91 -5.67
CA VAL A 291 -5.75 9.74 -6.73
C VAL A 291 -6.75 10.88 -6.69
N SER A 292 -7.13 11.34 -7.87
CA SER A 292 -8.18 12.35 -8.04
C SER A 292 -9.33 11.81 -8.89
N LEU A 293 -10.56 12.13 -8.50
CA LEU A 293 -11.77 11.90 -9.27
C LEU A 293 -12.28 13.22 -9.86
N ARG A 294 -13.17 13.11 -10.85
CA ARG A 294 -13.91 14.29 -11.31
C ARG A 294 -14.95 14.70 -10.27
N GLN A 295 -15.13 16.00 -10.10
CA GLN A 295 -16.03 16.60 -9.10
C GLN A 295 -17.49 16.18 -9.26
N ALA A 296 -17.93 15.98 -10.51
CA ALA A 296 -19.28 15.55 -10.81
C ALA A 296 -19.26 14.15 -11.44
N ARG A 297 -20.26 13.34 -11.09
CA ARG A 297 -20.49 12.00 -11.59
C ARG A 297 -22.00 11.85 -11.85
N LEU A 298 -22.37 11.82 -13.12
CA LEU A 298 -23.75 11.69 -13.53
C LEU A 298 -24.04 10.25 -13.93
N LEU A 299 -24.97 9.61 -13.24
CA LEU A 299 -25.43 8.27 -13.60
C LEU A 299 -26.32 8.33 -14.83
N ASN A 300 -26.12 7.40 -15.75
CA ASN A 300 -26.97 7.24 -16.92
C ASN A 300 -28.13 6.30 -16.59
N PRO A 301 -29.40 6.77 -16.60
CA PRO A 301 -30.54 5.92 -16.28
C PRO A 301 -30.86 4.89 -17.37
N SER A 302 -30.27 5.05 -18.57
CA SER A 302 -30.42 4.15 -19.73
C SER A 302 -29.08 3.96 -20.42
N PRO A 303 -28.13 3.23 -19.78
CA PRO A 303 -26.82 3.04 -20.38
C PRO A 303 -26.92 2.28 -21.70
N PRO A 304 -26.25 2.76 -22.77
CA PRO A 304 -26.18 2.02 -24.04
C PRO A 304 -25.38 0.74 -23.86
N ALA A 305 -25.53 -0.18 -24.79
CA ALA A 305 -24.63 -1.33 -24.89
C ALA A 305 -23.18 -0.86 -25.03
N GLY A 306 -22.26 -1.50 -24.30
CA GLY A 306 -20.86 -1.15 -24.24
C GLY A 306 -20.24 -1.52 -22.89
N TYR A 307 -18.98 -1.14 -22.67
CA TYR A 307 -18.26 -1.39 -21.42
C TYR A 307 -18.16 -0.09 -20.62
N GLN A 308 -18.56 -0.12 -19.35
CA GLN A 308 -18.51 1.02 -18.41
C GLN A 308 -19.28 2.27 -18.91
N THR A 309 -20.51 2.08 -19.37
CA THR A 309 -21.36 3.16 -19.94
C THR A 309 -22.35 3.78 -18.95
N THR A 310 -22.28 3.40 -17.68
CA THR A 310 -23.26 3.76 -16.66
C THR A 310 -23.16 5.19 -16.17
N GLU A 311 -22.08 5.91 -16.46
CA GLU A 311 -21.86 7.24 -15.91
C GLU A 311 -21.05 8.17 -16.82
N LYS A 312 -21.19 9.48 -16.57
CA LYS A 312 -20.36 10.53 -17.17
C LYS A 312 -19.69 11.34 -16.07
N PRO A 313 -18.36 11.28 -15.95
CA PRO A 313 -17.62 12.15 -15.03
C PRO A 313 -17.40 13.54 -15.65
N GLY A 314 -17.34 14.59 -14.80
CA GLY A 314 -17.11 15.96 -15.26
C GLY A 314 -16.64 16.90 -14.14
N GLY A 315 -16.29 18.12 -14.50
CA GLY A 315 -15.80 19.14 -13.55
C GLY A 315 -14.29 19.07 -13.31
N ALA A 316 -13.82 19.71 -12.24
CA ALA A 316 -12.43 19.75 -11.84
C ALA A 316 -11.95 18.40 -11.28
N TRP A 317 -10.64 18.22 -11.20
CA TRP A 317 -10.04 17.11 -10.46
C TRP A 317 -10.07 17.39 -8.96
N VAL A 318 -10.58 16.45 -8.17
CA VAL A 318 -10.64 16.49 -6.71
C VAL A 318 -9.85 15.31 -6.17
N GLN A 319 -8.83 15.59 -5.37
CA GLN A 319 -8.05 14.55 -4.71
C GLN A 319 -8.90 13.85 -3.64
N VAL A 320 -8.90 12.53 -3.64
CA VAL A 320 -9.71 11.68 -2.75
C VAL A 320 -8.90 10.60 -2.04
N SER A 321 -7.64 10.41 -2.43
CA SER A 321 -6.71 9.45 -1.80
C SER A 321 -5.31 10.05 -1.78
N ARG A 322 -4.59 9.83 -0.68
CA ARG A 322 -3.20 10.23 -0.48
C ARG A 322 -2.49 9.23 0.42
N LEU A 323 -1.28 8.85 0.02
CA LEU A 323 -0.43 7.98 0.81
C LEU A 323 1.04 8.30 0.54
N GLY A 324 1.82 8.53 1.59
CA GLY A 324 3.28 8.62 1.57
C GLY A 324 3.88 7.60 2.52
N MET A 325 3.80 7.86 3.83
CA MET A 325 4.28 6.95 4.87
C MET A 325 3.33 5.78 5.07
N PRO A 326 3.84 4.57 5.32
CA PRO A 326 2.99 3.43 5.64
C PRO A 326 2.17 3.67 6.91
N LEU A 327 0.98 3.09 6.97
CA LEU A 327 0.08 3.09 8.12
C LEU A 327 -0.49 4.46 8.51
N VAL A 328 -0.34 5.50 7.66
CA VAL A 328 -0.81 6.86 7.98
C VAL A 328 -2.31 6.92 8.18
N ASN A 329 -3.07 6.32 7.26
CA ASN A 329 -4.54 6.29 7.34
C ASN A 329 -5.06 5.22 8.31
N GLU A 330 -4.30 4.17 8.57
CA GLU A 330 -4.70 3.06 9.42
C GLU A 330 -4.69 3.44 10.91
N VAL A 331 -3.55 3.94 11.39
CA VAL A 331 -3.31 4.08 12.83
C VAL A 331 -2.78 5.44 13.28
N VAL A 332 -2.50 6.38 12.36
CA VAL A 332 -1.99 7.72 12.70
C VAL A 332 -3.12 8.75 12.67
N ILE A 333 -3.74 8.98 11.52
CA ILE A 333 -4.79 10.00 11.36
C ILE A 333 -6.09 9.52 12.02
N GLY A 334 -6.66 10.35 12.89
CA GLY A 334 -7.92 10.06 13.55
C GLY A 334 -9.10 9.94 12.57
N LEU A 335 -10.02 9.02 12.83
CA LEU A 335 -11.12 8.65 11.94
C LEU A 335 -11.89 9.86 11.35
N LYS A 336 -12.14 10.89 12.15
CA LYS A 336 -12.86 12.11 11.73
C LYS A 336 -12.13 12.95 10.68
N ASP A 337 -10.81 12.79 10.57
CA ASP A 337 -9.96 13.61 9.70
C ASP A 337 -9.36 12.82 8.51
N LYS A 338 -9.64 11.52 8.37
CA LYS A 338 -9.06 10.68 7.31
C LYS A 338 -9.41 11.15 5.90
N ASP A 339 -10.67 11.46 5.62
CA ASP A 339 -11.09 12.02 4.32
C ASP A 339 -10.47 13.41 4.08
N LYS A 340 -10.35 14.24 5.14
CA LYS A 340 -9.69 15.55 5.08
C LYS A 340 -8.19 15.39 4.78
N PHE A 341 -7.52 14.42 5.38
CA PHE A 341 -6.12 14.10 5.09
C PHE A 341 -5.97 13.65 3.63
N ASN A 342 -6.79 12.72 3.17
CA ASN A 342 -6.79 12.22 1.79
C ASN A 342 -7.01 13.35 0.75
N ALA A 343 -7.74 14.40 1.10
CA ALA A 343 -7.98 15.57 0.25
C ALA A 343 -6.90 16.66 0.36
N SER A 344 -5.96 16.55 1.31
CA SER A 344 -4.95 17.57 1.60
C SER A 344 -3.66 17.38 0.79
N ARG A 345 -2.89 18.46 0.62
CA ARG A 345 -1.49 18.43 0.13
C ARG A 345 -0.53 18.33 1.31
N PRO A 346 0.68 17.74 1.14
CA PRO A 346 1.70 17.67 2.20
C PRO A 346 2.05 19.02 2.83
N SER A 347 2.07 20.10 2.06
CA SER A 347 2.32 21.46 2.55
C SER A 347 1.28 21.96 3.58
N GLY A 348 0.13 21.30 3.70
CA GLY A 348 -0.93 21.59 4.67
C GLY A 348 -0.91 20.72 5.92
N ASP A 349 0.07 19.86 6.12
CA ASP A 349 0.05 18.81 7.16
C ASP A 349 0.21 19.32 8.60
N SER A 350 0.61 20.58 8.79
CA SER A 350 0.59 21.22 10.12
C SER A 350 -0.78 21.11 10.81
N GLN A 351 -1.87 20.99 10.07
CA GLN A 351 -3.22 20.79 10.60
C GLN A 351 -3.43 19.41 11.27
N PHE A 352 -2.56 18.44 11.02
CA PHE A 352 -2.61 17.07 11.56
C PHE A 352 -1.48 16.80 12.56
N ILE A 353 -0.70 17.81 12.93
CA ILE A 353 0.52 17.67 13.74
C ILE A 353 0.28 16.92 15.06
N ASP A 354 -0.87 17.13 15.69
CA ASP A 354 -1.23 16.54 16.98
C ASP A 354 -1.30 15.01 16.92
N TYR A 355 -1.65 14.42 15.77
CA TYR A 355 -1.67 12.96 15.59
C TYR A 355 -0.27 12.34 15.64
N VAL A 356 0.77 13.12 15.35
CA VAL A 356 2.16 12.68 15.38
C VAL A 356 2.84 13.07 16.71
N THR A 357 2.61 14.28 17.19
CA THR A 357 3.20 14.77 18.45
C THR A 357 2.58 14.15 19.70
N HIS A 358 1.29 13.74 19.61
CA HIS A 358 0.50 13.12 20.69
C HIS A 358 -0.27 11.90 20.14
N PRO A 359 0.45 10.84 19.70
CA PRO A 359 -0.19 9.70 19.04
C PRO A 359 -1.12 8.96 19.98
N THR A 360 -2.28 8.55 19.48
CA THR A 360 -3.28 7.81 20.26
C THR A 360 -2.98 6.30 20.33
N LEU A 361 -2.23 5.75 19.37
CA LEU A 361 -1.97 4.31 19.28
C LEU A 361 -1.31 3.74 20.54
N PRO A 362 -0.30 4.35 21.18
CA PRO A 362 0.26 3.81 22.42
C PRO A 362 -0.78 3.69 23.55
N ALA A 363 -1.65 4.68 23.71
CA ALA A 363 -2.72 4.64 24.72
C ALA A 363 -3.78 3.59 24.38
N LEU A 364 -4.10 3.38 23.10
CA LEU A 364 -4.99 2.31 22.67
C LEU A 364 -4.39 0.93 22.94
N LEU A 365 -3.07 0.76 22.76
CA LEU A 365 -2.36 -0.48 23.12
C LEU A 365 -2.41 -0.75 24.64
N GLU A 366 -2.25 0.28 25.49
CA GLU A 366 -2.43 0.13 26.95
C GLU A 366 -3.82 -0.39 27.32
N ILE A 367 -4.85 0.19 26.69
CA ILE A 367 -6.26 -0.19 26.95
C ILE A 367 -6.51 -1.62 26.46
N ALA A 368 -6.14 -1.91 25.21
CA ALA A 368 -6.43 -3.18 24.56
C ALA A 368 -5.71 -4.36 25.23
N LEU A 369 -4.46 -4.15 25.64
CA LEU A 369 -3.63 -5.19 26.25
C LEU A 369 -3.75 -5.23 27.78
N ALA A 370 -4.56 -4.36 28.38
CA ALA A 370 -4.70 -4.18 29.84
C ALA A 370 -3.33 -3.97 30.54
N LEU A 371 -2.47 -3.15 29.92
CA LEU A 371 -1.11 -2.83 30.40
C LEU A 371 -0.98 -1.33 30.74
N PRO A 372 -1.66 -0.83 31.77
CA PRO A 372 -1.66 0.60 32.10
C PRO A 372 -0.24 1.09 32.42
N GLY A 373 0.10 2.29 31.91
CA GLY A 373 1.37 2.95 32.16
C GLY A 373 2.53 2.40 31.31
N THR A 374 2.26 1.73 30.18
CA THR A 374 3.31 1.24 29.25
C THR A 374 3.57 2.18 28.08
N ALA A 375 2.68 3.14 27.81
CA ALA A 375 2.88 4.13 26.75
C ALA A 375 4.05 5.07 27.07
N PRO A 376 4.83 5.50 26.07
CA PRO A 376 5.89 6.49 26.24
C PRO A 376 5.37 7.83 26.77
N THR A 377 6.17 8.51 27.59
CA THR A 377 5.79 9.73 28.28
C THR A 377 6.47 11.01 27.77
N ASN A 378 7.29 10.91 26.71
CA ASN A 378 7.97 12.03 26.08
C ASN A 378 7.02 12.79 25.14
N PHE A 379 6.35 13.80 25.64
CA PHE A 379 5.51 14.68 24.81
C PHE A 379 6.11 16.10 24.72
N PRO A 380 6.03 16.76 23.52
CA PRO A 380 5.60 16.18 22.24
C PRO A 380 6.59 15.11 21.74
N ARG A 381 6.08 14.11 20.98
CA ARG A 381 6.88 13.02 20.41
C ARG A 381 7.78 13.50 19.26
N THR A 382 8.90 14.13 19.63
CA THR A 382 9.87 14.67 18.66
C THR A 382 10.55 13.57 17.81
N ASP A 383 10.72 12.39 18.37
CA ASP A 383 11.19 11.19 17.67
C ASP A 383 10.26 10.81 16.50
N LEU A 384 8.94 10.82 16.70
CA LEU A 384 7.97 10.54 15.64
C LEU A 384 7.89 11.70 14.64
N VAL A 385 7.95 12.95 15.09
CA VAL A 385 8.03 14.11 14.16
C VAL A 385 9.24 13.96 13.23
N THR A 386 10.39 13.58 13.78
CA THR A 386 11.62 13.42 13.00
C THR A 386 11.52 12.28 12.01
N THR A 387 11.01 11.12 12.42
CA THR A 387 10.93 9.95 11.54
C THR A 387 9.80 10.03 10.52
N PHE A 388 8.69 10.66 10.86
CA PHE A 388 7.46 10.63 10.07
C PHE A 388 7.24 11.91 9.22
N LEU A 389 7.66 13.09 9.72
CA LEU A 389 7.35 14.36 9.08
C LEU A 389 8.56 15.10 8.48
N THR A 390 9.74 15.05 9.12
CA THR A 390 10.88 15.89 8.71
C THR A 390 12.04 15.13 8.10
N GLY A 391 12.12 13.83 8.31
CA GLY A 391 13.30 13.02 8.05
C GLY A 391 14.34 13.12 9.16
N ILE A 392 15.20 12.11 9.25
CA ILE A 392 16.26 11.96 10.24
C ILE A 392 17.53 12.62 9.71
N LYS A 393 18.11 13.54 10.49
CA LYS A 393 19.35 14.24 10.13
C LYS A 393 20.48 13.24 9.88
N GLY A 394 21.18 13.40 8.74
CA GLY A 394 22.25 12.49 8.33
C GLY A 394 21.77 11.18 7.69
N VAL A 395 20.47 10.93 7.62
CA VAL A 395 19.88 9.78 6.96
C VAL A 395 19.06 10.22 5.75
N ASN A 396 17.89 10.81 5.96
CA ASN A 396 16.94 11.14 4.91
C ASN A 396 16.25 12.51 5.11
N GLN A 397 16.82 13.40 5.91
CA GLN A 397 16.33 14.77 6.04
C GLN A 397 16.84 15.62 4.88
N PRO A 398 15.97 16.29 4.09
CA PRO A 398 16.40 17.21 3.03
C PRO A 398 17.06 18.48 3.61
N ARG A 399 17.76 19.25 2.78
CA ARG A 399 18.40 20.51 3.21
C ARG A 399 17.41 21.56 3.66
N ASN A 400 16.30 21.69 2.96
CA ASN A 400 15.15 22.47 3.37
C ASN A 400 14.10 21.50 3.93
N VAL A 401 13.48 21.85 5.05
CA VAL A 401 12.56 20.96 5.75
C VAL A 401 11.25 21.67 6.02
N VAL A 402 10.20 21.19 5.37
CA VAL A 402 8.82 21.44 5.77
C VAL A 402 8.26 20.14 6.35
N GLY A 403 7.75 20.20 7.59
CA GLY A 403 7.16 19.04 8.24
C GLY A 403 5.92 18.56 7.49
N SER A 404 6.01 17.40 6.86
CA SER A 404 4.97 16.87 5.96
C SER A 404 5.03 15.36 5.85
N GLU A 405 3.89 14.73 5.70
CA GLU A 405 3.75 13.30 5.52
C GLU A 405 4.12 12.91 4.09
N MET A 406 5.23 12.23 3.93
CA MET A 406 5.73 11.62 2.70
C MET A 406 6.89 10.68 3.01
N LEU A 407 7.15 9.69 2.14
CA LEU A 407 8.43 8.97 2.18
C LEU A 407 9.57 9.93 1.82
N ARG A 408 10.71 9.78 2.49
CA ARG A 408 11.94 10.49 2.14
C ARG A 408 13.06 9.49 1.85
N LEU A 409 13.70 9.66 0.71
CA LEU A 409 14.77 8.78 0.25
C LEU A 409 16.04 9.59 -0.01
N ASN A 410 17.10 9.25 0.68
CA ASN A 410 18.45 9.72 0.36
C ASN A 410 19.05 8.85 -0.75
N THR A 411 19.11 9.40 -1.94
CA THR A 411 19.62 8.70 -3.13
C THR A 411 21.15 8.54 -3.15
N ALA A 412 21.88 9.15 -2.23
CA ALA A 412 23.31 8.92 -2.04
C ALA A 412 23.61 7.63 -1.26
N ILE A 413 22.68 7.16 -0.42
CA ILE A 413 22.84 5.89 0.31
C ILE A 413 22.71 4.72 -0.68
N ALA A 414 23.73 3.85 -0.68
CA ALA A 414 23.78 2.73 -1.62
C ALA A 414 22.65 1.71 -1.34
N ALA A 415 22.08 1.15 -2.41
CA ALA A 415 21.16 0.03 -2.30
C ALA A 415 21.85 -1.20 -1.69
N VAL A 416 21.11 -1.95 -0.87
CA VAL A 416 21.57 -3.20 -0.28
C VAL A 416 20.97 -4.37 -1.07
N PRO A 417 21.78 -5.37 -1.49
CA PRO A 417 21.30 -6.55 -2.22
C PRO A 417 20.16 -7.26 -1.46
N PHE A 418 19.18 -7.75 -2.18
CA PHE A 418 17.96 -8.35 -1.61
C PHE A 418 18.21 -9.35 -0.48
N ALA A 419 19.19 -10.24 -0.65
CA ALA A 419 19.52 -11.27 0.35
C ALA A 419 20.10 -10.71 1.66
N LEU A 420 20.68 -9.48 1.63
CA LEU A 420 21.33 -8.83 2.76
C LEU A 420 20.45 -7.76 3.44
N GLN A 421 19.25 -7.51 2.92
CA GLN A 421 18.33 -6.52 3.48
C GLN A 421 17.78 -7.00 4.82
N ASN A 422 17.83 -6.10 5.81
CA ASN A 422 17.19 -6.30 7.10
C ASN A 422 15.71 -5.92 7.02
N ARG A 423 14.80 -6.81 7.43
CA ARG A 423 13.35 -6.52 7.44
C ARG A 423 12.97 -5.33 8.33
N LEU A 424 13.72 -5.08 9.39
CA LEU A 424 13.51 -3.94 10.29
C LEU A 424 14.21 -2.65 9.80
N GLY A 425 14.70 -2.63 8.54
CA GLY A 425 15.34 -1.46 7.97
C GLY A 425 16.46 -0.90 8.85
N ILE A 426 16.48 0.43 9.03
CA ILE A 426 17.49 1.11 9.88
C ILE A 426 17.35 0.71 11.35
N VAL A 427 16.15 0.44 11.84
CA VAL A 427 15.94 -0.02 13.22
C VAL A 427 16.70 -1.33 13.46
N GLY A 428 16.74 -2.22 12.47
CA GLY A 428 17.51 -3.47 12.56
C GLY A 428 19.01 -3.26 12.76
N ASN A 429 19.60 -2.21 12.18
CA ASN A 429 21.01 -1.85 12.41
C ASN A 429 21.25 -1.41 13.86
N ILE A 430 20.31 -0.67 14.43
CA ILE A 430 20.38 -0.20 15.84
C ILE A 430 20.33 -1.39 16.79
N LEU A 431 19.48 -2.39 16.49
CA LEU A 431 19.22 -3.53 17.38
C LEU A 431 20.30 -4.61 17.33
N ALA A 432 20.82 -4.91 16.13
CA ALA A 432 21.68 -6.07 15.89
C ALA A 432 23.08 -5.72 15.38
N GLY A 433 23.33 -4.44 15.13
CA GLY A 433 24.52 -4.00 14.37
C GLY A 433 24.39 -4.41 12.89
N GLY A 434 24.69 -3.50 11.98
CA GLY A 434 24.57 -3.74 10.55
C GLY A 434 24.82 -2.48 9.74
N ASN A 435 24.74 -2.61 8.41
CA ASN A 435 24.96 -1.50 7.47
C ASN A 435 23.81 -1.31 6.48
N ASP A 436 22.60 -1.78 6.79
CA ASP A 436 21.45 -1.61 5.92
C ASP A 436 20.77 -0.25 6.13
N ASN A 437 21.45 0.81 5.70
CA ASN A 437 20.93 2.17 5.78
C ASN A 437 19.98 2.52 4.62
N ALA A 438 19.73 1.60 3.69
CA ALA A 438 18.79 1.77 2.58
C ALA A 438 17.36 1.31 2.91
N GLY A 439 17.14 0.77 4.11
CA GLY A 439 15.81 0.35 4.57
C GLY A 439 15.02 1.49 5.20
N TYR A 440 13.72 1.24 5.44
CA TYR A 440 12.81 2.19 6.07
C TYR A 440 13.39 2.73 7.41
N PRO A 441 13.28 4.06 7.68
CA PRO A 441 12.54 5.10 6.97
C PRO A 441 13.32 5.82 5.85
N ASN A 442 14.49 5.32 5.40
CA ASN A 442 15.17 5.85 4.22
C ASN A 442 14.52 5.31 2.93
N GLY A 443 13.40 5.90 2.54
CA GLY A 443 12.45 5.30 1.62
C GLY A 443 11.74 4.09 2.23
N ARG A 444 11.16 3.22 1.40
CA ARG A 444 10.51 1.97 1.78
C ARG A 444 10.71 0.93 0.68
N ARG A 445 11.26 -0.23 1.03
CA ARG A 445 11.38 -1.39 0.15
C ARG A 445 10.23 -2.38 0.43
N PRO A 446 9.87 -3.26 -0.51
CA PRO A 446 8.87 -4.30 -0.26
C PRO A 446 9.21 -5.24 0.91
N LYS A 447 10.50 -5.44 1.21
CA LYS A 447 10.97 -6.31 2.31
C LYS A 447 10.94 -5.64 3.68
N ASP A 448 10.78 -4.31 3.75
CA ASP A 448 10.75 -3.61 5.02
C ASP A 448 9.42 -3.89 5.75
N ASP A 449 9.52 -4.51 6.94
CA ASP A 449 8.40 -4.86 7.81
C ASP A 449 7.93 -3.62 8.58
N VAL A 450 7.12 -2.83 7.91
CA VAL A 450 6.74 -1.50 8.42
C VAL A 450 5.78 -1.56 9.60
N VAL A 451 5.07 -2.67 9.80
CA VAL A 451 4.20 -2.87 10.97
C VAL A 451 5.05 -3.04 12.22
N ASP A 452 5.99 -3.96 12.20
CA ASP A 452 6.89 -4.19 13.33
C ASP A 452 7.76 -2.95 13.61
N ILE A 453 8.31 -2.31 12.57
CA ILE A 453 9.09 -1.07 12.73
C ILE A 453 8.24 0.03 13.38
N SER A 454 6.98 0.18 12.97
CA SER A 454 6.09 1.21 13.51
C SER A 454 5.68 0.92 14.96
N LEU A 455 5.42 -0.35 15.31
CA LEU A 455 5.16 -0.76 16.70
C LEU A 455 6.35 -0.44 17.60
N VAL A 456 7.57 -0.78 17.17
CA VAL A 456 8.80 -0.44 17.91
C VAL A 456 8.93 1.07 18.09
N ALA A 457 8.74 1.85 17.02
CA ALA A 457 8.88 3.31 17.04
C ALA A 457 7.83 3.96 17.96
N VAL A 458 6.55 3.63 17.78
CA VAL A 458 5.45 4.28 18.50
C VAL A 458 5.48 3.98 20.00
N MET A 459 5.95 2.77 20.38
CA MET A 459 6.11 2.36 21.78
C MET A 459 7.45 2.76 22.41
N GLY A 460 8.21 3.66 21.75
CA GLY A 460 9.37 4.34 22.31
C GLY A 460 10.73 3.70 22.01
N GLY A 461 10.81 2.71 21.12
CA GLY A 461 12.09 2.10 20.73
C GLY A 461 13.10 3.12 20.21
N LEU A 462 12.66 4.18 19.53
CA LEU A 462 13.52 5.27 19.08
C LEU A 462 14.18 6.01 20.26
N CYS A 463 13.45 6.26 21.33
CA CYS A 463 14.00 6.93 22.54
C CYS A 463 14.93 6.00 23.33
N MET A 464 14.67 4.70 23.31
CA MET A 464 15.63 3.71 23.85
C MET A 464 16.95 3.75 23.07
N ALA A 465 16.90 3.82 21.73
CA ALA A 465 18.07 3.90 20.86
C ALA A 465 18.80 5.25 20.96
N ASN A 466 18.07 6.36 21.15
CA ASN A 466 18.62 7.71 21.34
C ASN A 466 19.48 7.84 22.60
N GLY A 467 19.16 7.05 23.63
CA GLY A 467 19.87 7.03 24.90
C GLY A 467 19.74 8.34 25.70
N ASN A 468 20.56 8.47 26.74
CA ASN A 468 20.59 9.69 27.57
C ASN A 468 21.43 10.82 26.93
N ALA A 469 22.23 10.51 25.94
CA ALA A 469 23.15 11.44 25.27
C ALA A 469 22.56 12.12 24.04
N ASP A 470 21.27 11.86 23.72
CA ASP A 470 20.60 12.33 22.50
C ASP A 470 21.39 11.98 21.22
N ALA A 471 21.86 10.73 21.15
CA ALA A 471 22.78 10.28 20.11
C ALA A 471 22.19 10.35 18.69
N LEU A 472 20.86 10.29 18.57
CA LEU A 472 20.13 10.34 17.30
C LEU A 472 19.52 11.73 17.03
N GLY A 473 19.65 12.67 17.98
CA GLY A 473 19.14 14.03 17.84
C GLY A 473 17.62 14.15 17.90
N PHE A 474 16.94 13.25 18.63
CA PHE A 474 15.48 13.28 18.81
C PHE A 474 15.02 14.22 19.93
N GLY A 475 15.97 14.86 20.63
CA GLY A 475 15.73 15.80 21.70
C GLY A 475 15.81 15.18 23.11
N ALA A 476 16.12 16.00 24.11
CA ALA A 476 16.40 15.57 25.49
C ALA A 476 15.23 14.86 26.21
N ALA A 477 14.00 15.05 25.75
CA ALA A 477 12.83 14.34 26.28
C ALA A 477 12.77 12.88 25.79
N CYS A 478 13.33 12.57 24.62
CA CYS A 478 13.37 11.23 24.02
C CYS A 478 14.55 10.43 24.60
N LYS A 479 14.37 9.84 25.76
CA LYS A 479 15.39 9.10 26.52
C LYS A 479 14.81 7.83 27.15
N PRO A 480 15.62 6.84 27.52
CA PRO A 480 15.15 5.56 28.06
C PRO A 480 14.19 5.68 29.25
N SER A 481 14.36 6.67 30.12
CA SER A 481 13.48 6.88 31.30
C SER A 481 12.05 7.32 30.91
N ALA A 482 11.81 7.74 29.66
CA ALA A 482 10.49 8.08 29.15
C ALA A 482 9.78 6.89 28.48
N VAL A 483 10.40 5.71 28.47
CA VAL A 483 9.90 4.49 27.83
C VAL A 483 9.63 3.42 28.89
N PRO A 484 8.40 3.30 29.42
CA PRO A 484 8.09 2.36 30.50
C PRO A 484 8.34 0.89 30.15
N LEU A 485 8.16 0.50 28.87
CA LEU A 485 8.50 -0.86 28.40
C LEU A 485 10.00 -1.15 28.40
N GLY A 486 10.86 -0.12 28.49
CA GLY A 486 12.31 -0.29 28.40
C GLY A 486 12.72 -1.06 27.14
N ALA A 487 13.66 -1.99 27.26
CA ALA A 487 14.15 -2.80 26.14
C ALA A 487 13.08 -3.72 25.50
N THR A 488 11.94 -3.94 26.14
CA THR A 488 10.83 -4.73 25.55
C THR A 488 10.24 -4.02 24.34
N ALA A 489 10.30 -2.68 24.28
CA ALA A 489 9.85 -1.92 23.11
C ALA A 489 10.51 -2.37 21.79
N PHE A 490 11.75 -2.84 21.83
CA PHE A 490 12.48 -3.35 20.66
C PHE A 490 12.03 -4.73 20.16
N LYS A 491 11.23 -5.45 20.95
CA LYS A 491 10.79 -6.82 20.66
C LYS A 491 9.39 -6.89 20.07
N LEU A 492 8.73 -5.74 19.96
CA LEU A 492 7.34 -5.69 19.51
C LEU A 492 7.21 -6.08 18.05
N HIS A 493 6.22 -6.91 17.78
CA HIS A 493 5.83 -7.37 16.45
C HIS A 493 4.33 -7.75 16.45
N ASP A 494 3.74 -7.84 15.26
CA ASP A 494 2.33 -8.21 15.10
C ASP A 494 2.09 -9.73 14.94
N ALA A 495 3.14 -10.54 15.04
CA ALA A 495 3.18 -11.98 14.83
C ALA A 495 3.08 -12.44 13.36
N VAL A 496 3.38 -11.55 12.40
CA VAL A 496 3.49 -11.88 10.98
C VAL A 496 4.76 -11.24 10.40
N ASP A 497 5.77 -12.03 10.10
CA ASP A 497 7.02 -11.55 9.49
C ASP A 497 6.81 -11.25 8.00
N GLN A 498 7.33 -10.13 7.51
CA GLN A 498 7.34 -9.78 6.08
C GLN A 498 7.93 -10.90 5.19
N ALA A 499 8.78 -11.75 5.72
CA ALA A 499 9.37 -12.89 5.00
C ALA A 499 8.33 -13.94 4.53
N VAL A 500 7.10 -13.93 5.05
CA VAL A 500 6.02 -14.83 4.59
C VAL A 500 5.50 -14.45 3.20
N VAL A 501 5.78 -13.23 2.73
CA VAL A 501 5.38 -12.76 1.40
C VAL A 501 6.53 -12.97 0.41
N PRO A 502 6.33 -13.74 -0.67
CA PRO A 502 7.35 -13.89 -1.70
C PRO A 502 7.54 -12.58 -2.49
N LEU A 503 8.80 -12.19 -2.70
CA LEU A 503 9.18 -10.99 -3.42
C LEU A 503 10.20 -11.34 -4.52
N LEU A 504 10.28 -10.50 -5.57
CA LEU A 504 11.24 -10.66 -6.66
C LEU A 504 12.54 -9.87 -6.39
N PRO A 505 13.71 -10.39 -6.81
CA PRO A 505 14.98 -9.69 -6.65
C PRO A 505 15.19 -8.56 -7.68
N GLY A 506 14.31 -8.42 -8.66
CA GLY A 506 14.36 -7.43 -9.74
C GLY A 506 13.01 -6.86 -10.11
N PHE A 507 13.02 -5.83 -10.96
CA PHE A 507 11.82 -5.11 -11.39
C PHE A 507 10.74 -6.04 -11.98
N PRO A 508 9.46 -5.93 -11.58
CA PRO A 508 8.85 -4.90 -10.72
C PRO A 508 8.84 -5.23 -9.22
N TYR A 509 9.69 -6.10 -8.73
CA TYR A 509 10.00 -6.48 -7.35
C TYR A 509 8.87 -7.20 -6.59
N LEU A 510 7.62 -6.99 -6.96
CA LEU A 510 6.46 -7.66 -6.37
C LEU A 510 6.16 -8.97 -7.09
N ASN A 511 5.74 -9.98 -6.33
CA ASN A 511 5.47 -11.30 -6.86
C ASN A 511 4.32 -11.31 -7.89
N THR A 512 4.31 -12.31 -8.76
CA THR A 512 3.18 -12.55 -9.66
C THR A 512 1.89 -12.74 -8.87
N PRO A 513 0.75 -12.27 -9.39
CA PRO A 513 -0.51 -12.38 -8.67
C PRO A 513 -0.93 -13.85 -8.53
N LEU A 514 -1.65 -14.11 -7.46
CA LEU A 514 -2.29 -15.40 -7.23
C LEU A 514 -3.32 -15.68 -8.33
N PRO A 515 -3.38 -16.91 -8.86
CA PRO A 515 -4.30 -17.26 -9.94
C PRO A 515 -5.73 -17.44 -9.43
N GLY A 516 -6.71 -17.02 -10.23
CA GLY A 516 -8.13 -17.22 -9.93
C GLY A 516 -8.54 -18.69 -9.96
N SER A 517 -7.83 -19.52 -10.72
CA SER A 517 -7.98 -20.97 -10.75
C SER A 517 -6.64 -21.63 -11.05
N LYS A 518 -6.39 -22.77 -10.43
CA LYS A 518 -5.17 -23.60 -10.63
C LYS A 518 -5.41 -24.72 -11.63
#